data_a3e99bcacd79c8c30c21ce3163ccec8a
#
_entry.id   a3e99bcacd79c8c30c21ce3163ccec8a
#
_cell.length_a   1.000
_cell.length_b   1.000
_cell.length_c   1.000
_cell.angle_alpha   90.00
_cell.angle_beta   90.00
_cell.angle_gamma   90.00
#
_symmetry.space_group_name_H-M   'P 1'
#
loop_
_entity.id
_entity.type
_entity.pdbx_description
1 polymer ?
#
loop_
_entity_poly.entity_id
_entity_poly.type
_entity_poly.pdbx_seq_one_letter_code
_entity_poly.pdbx_strand_id
1 'polypeptide(L)' 'MNELLNAALKYATKYKWAVFPVSQKTKKPLTPHGCKDAKKDPGAIRAWWKRYPDASIGIATGSASNL' A
#
# COMPACT_ATOMS: atom_id res chain seq x y z
N MET A 1 -7.32 -9.84 13.06
CA MET A 1 -5.95 -9.48 12.76
C MET A 1 -5.75 -9.48 11.27
N ASN A 2 -5.15 -8.48 10.73
CA ASN A 2 -5.07 -8.33 9.28
C ASN A 2 -3.66 -8.60 8.77
N GLU A 3 -3.48 -9.73 8.12
CA GLU A 3 -2.16 -10.11 7.60
C GLU A 3 -1.71 -9.17 6.49
N LEU A 4 -2.64 -8.67 5.71
CA LEU A 4 -2.30 -7.72 4.65
C LEU A 4 -1.79 -6.41 5.25
N LEU A 5 -2.41 -5.94 6.31
CA LEU A 5 -1.93 -4.75 7.00
C LEU A 5 -0.53 -4.98 7.55
N ASN A 6 -0.31 -6.13 8.18
CA ASN A 6 0.99 -6.44 8.73
C ASN A 6 2.06 -6.50 7.64
N ALA A 7 1.74 -7.09 6.50
CA ALA A 7 2.67 -7.16 5.40
C ALA A 7 2.96 -5.76 4.84
N ALA A 8 1.94 -4.94 4.70
CA ALA A 8 2.12 -3.58 4.20
C ALA A 8 3.02 -2.77 5.13
N LEU A 9 2.79 -2.89 6.44
CA LEU A 9 3.62 -2.20 7.42
C LEU A 9 5.07 -2.67 7.35
N LYS A 10 5.27 -3.98 7.17
CA LYS A 10 6.60 -4.53 7.06
C LYS A 10 7.32 -3.99 5.83
N TYR A 11 6.66 -3.96 4.70
CA TYR A 11 7.27 -3.41 3.49
C TYR A 11 7.64 -1.95 3.67
N ALA A 12 6.77 -1.18 4.30
CA ALA A 12 7.02 0.24 4.47
C ALA A 12 8.11 0.53 5.49
N THR A 13 8.15 -0.22 6.59
CA THR A 13 9.09 0.07 7.66
C THR A 13 10.42 -0.67 7.50
N LYS A 14 10.38 -1.93 7.10
CA LYS A 14 11.60 -2.72 6.99
C LYS A 14 12.31 -2.46 5.66
N TYR A 15 11.55 -2.48 4.57
CA TYR A 15 12.15 -2.31 3.26
C TYR A 15 12.04 -0.87 2.75
N LYS A 16 11.32 -0.03 3.49
CA LYS A 16 11.15 1.39 3.13
C LYS A 16 10.55 1.58 1.74
N TRP A 17 9.64 0.70 1.40
CA TRP A 17 8.89 0.81 0.15
C TRP A 17 7.59 1.57 0.41
N ALA A 18 7.21 2.43 -0.51
CA ALA A 18 5.91 3.09 -0.43
C ALA A 18 4.85 2.11 -0.89
N VAL A 19 3.77 2.00 -0.12
CA VAL A 19 2.71 1.04 -0.42
C VAL A 19 1.37 1.75 -0.54
N PHE A 20 0.42 1.11 -1.21
CA PHE A 20 -0.92 1.64 -1.36
C PHE A 20 -1.90 0.48 -1.51
N PRO A 21 -3.19 0.69 -1.19
CA PRO A 21 -4.17 -0.39 -1.30
C PRO A 21 -4.63 -0.58 -2.73
N VAL A 22 -4.81 -1.84 -3.12
CA VAL A 22 -5.24 -2.21 -4.46
C VAL A 22 -6.43 -3.15 -4.33
N SER A 23 -7.45 -2.96 -5.17
CA SER A 23 -8.61 -3.83 -5.16
C SER A 23 -8.24 -5.23 -5.61
N GLN A 24 -8.66 -6.23 -4.85
CA GLN A 24 -8.42 -7.60 -5.25
C GLN A 24 -9.26 -8.01 -6.45
N LYS A 25 -10.40 -7.37 -6.61
CA LYS A 25 -11.32 -7.72 -7.69
C LYS A 25 -10.92 -7.11 -9.01
N THR A 26 -10.64 -5.83 -9.02
CA THR A 26 -10.35 -5.11 -10.26
C THR A 26 -8.88 -4.94 -10.53
N LYS A 27 -8.04 -5.20 -9.51
CA LYS A 27 -6.61 -4.99 -9.59
C LYS A 27 -6.24 -3.53 -9.82
N LYS A 28 -7.13 -2.63 -9.51
CA LYS A 28 -6.89 -1.21 -9.64
C LYS A 28 -6.62 -0.58 -8.29
N PRO A 29 -5.82 0.49 -8.25
CA PRO A 29 -5.56 1.18 -6.98
C PRO A 29 -6.85 1.71 -6.38
N LEU A 30 -6.93 1.65 -5.05
CA LEU A 30 -8.07 2.21 -4.32
C LEU A 30 -7.83 3.66 -3.94
N THR A 31 -6.66 4.19 -4.24
CA THR A 31 -6.34 5.59 -3.97
C THR A 31 -6.65 6.43 -5.20
N PRO A 32 -6.99 7.72 -5.02
CA PRO A 32 -7.38 8.58 -6.15
C PRO A 32 -6.29 8.73 -7.20
N HIS A 33 -5.05 8.74 -6.79
CA HIS A 33 -3.94 8.97 -7.72
C HIS A 33 -3.07 7.72 -7.88
N GLY A 34 -3.60 6.56 -7.54
CA GLY A 34 -2.87 5.31 -7.74
C GLY A 34 -1.56 5.30 -6.97
N CYS A 35 -0.48 4.89 -7.64
CA CYS A 35 0.80 4.75 -6.96
C CYS A 35 1.37 6.08 -6.51
N LYS A 36 0.87 7.19 -7.00
CA LYS A 36 1.34 8.49 -6.54
C LYS A 36 0.94 8.76 -5.10
N ASP A 37 -0.11 8.08 -4.61
CA ASP A 37 -0.53 8.25 -3.24
C ASP A 37 0.16 7.29 -2.29
N ALA A 38 1.04 6.44 -2.78
CA ALA A 38 1.74 5.48 -1.94
C ALA A 38 2.51 6.17 -0.83
N LYS A 39 2.50 5.54 0.34
CA LYS A 39 3.15 6.14 1.51
C LYS A 39 3.93 5.09 2.28
N LYS A 40 4.91 5.57 3.03
CA LYS A 40 5.67 4.73 3.95
C LYS A 40 5.23 4.93 5.38
N ASP A 41 4.31 5.86 5.63
CA ASP A 41 3.89 6.23 6.96
C ASP A 41 2.97 5.14 7.54
N PRO A 42 3.35 4.52 8.66
CA PRO A 42 2.51 3.48 9.27
C PRO A 42 1.10 3.96 9.59
N GLY A 43 0.95 5.20 10.00
CA GLY A 43 -0.38 5.73 10.31
C GLY A 43 -1.28 5.74 9.11
N ALA A 44 -0.76 6.19 7.96
CA ALA A 44 -1.54 6.21 6.74
C ALA A 44 -1.87 4.80 6.28
N ILE A 45 -0.92 3.88 6.41
CA ILE A 45 -1.12 2.50 6.01
C ILE A 45 -2.20 1.85 6.86
N ARG A 46 -2.17 2.07 8.16
CA ARG A 46 -3.20 1.53 9.04
C ARG A 46 -4.58 2.06 8.69
N ALA A 47 -4.66 3.35 8.36
CA ALA A 47 -5.94 3.95 7.97
C ALA A 47 -6.47 3.31 6.71
N TRP A 48 -5.60 3.07 5.73
CA TRP A 48 -6.03 2.44 4.49
C TRP A 48 -6.56 1.03 4.73
N TRP A 49 -5.83 0.20 5.49
CA TRP A 49 -6.27 -1.18 5.68
C TRP A 49 -7.38 -1.31 6.70
N LYS A 50 -7.61 -0.27 7.50
CA LYS A 50 -8.79 -0.22 8.32
C LYS A 50 -10.01 -0.02 7.45
N ARG A 51 -9.88 0.80 6.42
CA ARG A 51 -10.97 1.10 5.50
C ARG A 51 -11.16 -0.01 4.46
N TYR A 52 -10.06 -0.59 4.01
CA TYR A 52 -10.08 -1.62 2.98
C TYR A 52 -9.34 -2.86 3.48
N PRO A 53 -9.94 -3.60 4.41
CA PRO A 53 -9.22 -4.71 5.04
C PRO A 53 -8.82 -5.82 4.09
N ASP A 54 -9.52 -5.95 2.97
CA ASP A 54 -9.21 -7.00 2.00
C ASP A 54 -8.35 -6.51 0.85
N ALA A 55 -7.87 -5.29 0.90
CA ALA A 55 -7.10 -4.74 -0.21
C ALA A 55 -5.77 -5.46 -0.36
N SER A 56 -5.38 -5.70 -1.60
CA SER A 56 -4.03 -6.18 -1.89
C SER A 56 -3.04 -5.03 -1.73
N ILE A 57 -1.76 -5.37 -1.65
CA ILE A 57 -0.72 -4.38 -1.44
C ILE A 57 -0.06 -4.03 -2.76
N GLY A 58 -0.14 -2.76 -3.15
CA GLY A 58 0.61 -2.27 -4.28
C GLY A 58 1.88 -1.61 -3.76
N ILE A 59 2.96 -1.75 -4.48
CA ILE A 59 4.23 -1.18 -4.08
C ILE A 59 4.70 -0.21 -5.15
N ALA A 60 4.90 1.03 -4.73
CA ALA A 60 5.45 2.04 -5.60
C ALA A 60 6.91 2.21 -5.23
N THR A 61 7.77 1.60 -6.00
CA THR A 61 9.19 1.61 -5.69
C THR A 61 9.87 2.86 -6.20
N GLY A 62 9.17 3.87 -6.40
CA GLY A 62 9.72 5.17 -6.70
C GLY A 62 10.63 5.18 -7.87
N SER A 63 11.84 4.96 -7.57
CA SER A 63 12.79 5.06 -8.57
C SER A 63 12.64 4.05 -9.61
N ALA A 64 12.09 2.98 -9.27
CA ALA A 64 11.89 2.04 -10.24
C ALA A 64 10.99 2.60 -11.21
N SER A 65 10.29 3.47 -10.71
CA SER A 65 9.46 4.11 -11.58
C SER A 65 10.22 4.71 -12.62
N ASN A 66 11.39 4.82 -12.39
CA ASN A 66 12.01 5.28 -13.31
C ASN A 66 12.65 4.39 -13.97
N LEU A 67 12.46 3.63 -13.66
CA LEU A 67 12.98 2.87 -14.33
C LEU A 67 12.56 2.65 -15.22
#